data_b215466dc30eec2abc53764d7fff5ade
#
_entry.id   b215466dc30eec2abc53764d7fff5ade
#
_cell.length_a   1.000
_cell.length_b   1.000
_cell.length_c   1.000
_cell.angle_alpha   90.00
_cell.angle_beta   90.00
_cell.angle_gamma   90.00
#
_symmetry.space_group_name_H-M   'P 1'
#
loop_
_entity.id
_entity.type
_entity.pdbx_description
1 polymer ?
#
loop_
_entity_poly.entity_id
_entity_poly.type
_entity_poly.pdbx_seq_one_letter_code
_entity_poly.pdbx_strand_id
1 'polypeptide(L)' 'MIDLRSDTVTRPTPGMRAAMADAELGDDVFRDDPTVLALESKAADMLGKEAGLFVPTGTMA' A
#
# COMPACT_ATOMS: atom_id res chain seq x y z
N MET A 1 -9.47 -23.25 3.44
CA MET A 1 -10.41 -22.78 4.48
C MET A 1 -10.62 -21.28 4.34
N ILE A 2 -11.85 -20.84 4.45
CA ILE A 2 -12.17 -19.41 4.46
C ILE A 2 -12.19 -18.95 5.91
N ASP A 3 -11.42 -17.91 6.21
CA ASP A 3 -11.32 -17.34 7.56
C ASP A 3 -11.80 -15.88 7.50
N LEU A 4 -12.91 -15.61 8.17
CA LEU A 4 -13.55 -14.29 8.18
C LEU A 4 -13.48 -13.60 9.56
N ARG A 5 -12.55 -14.03 10.43
CA ARG A 5 -12.42 -13.44 11.78
C ARG A 5 -12.01 -11.96 11.75
N SER A 6 -11.10 -11.63 10.85
CA SER A 6 -10.55 -10.27 10.77
C SER A 6 -9.76 -10.15 9.48
N ASP A 7 -9.67 -8.92 8.96
CA ASP A 7 -8.76 -8.59 7.87
C ASP A 7 -7.29 -8.86 8.23
N THR A 8 -6.96 -8.83 9.52
CA THR A 8 -5.58 -9.04 9.98
C THR A 8 -5.09 -10.48 9.80
N VAL A 9 -5.96 -11.45 9.52
CA VAL A 9 -5.55 -12.84 9.26
C VAL A 9 -5.13 -13.07 7.81
N THR A 10 -5.33 -12.10 6.94
CA THR A 10 -4.92 -12.22 5.53
C THR A 10 -3.40 -12.25 5.41
N ARG A 11 -2.92 -12.94 4.38
CA ARG A 11 -1.48 -13.08 4.13
C ARG A 11 -1.16 -12.65 2.69
N PRO A 12 0.03 -12.09 2.48
CA PRO A 12 0.41 -11.73 1.11
C PRO A 12 0.60 -12.98 0.25
N THR A 13 0.23 -12.86 -1.02
CA THR A 13 0.52 -13.90 -2.01
C THR A 13 2.02 -13.94 -2.31
N PRO A 14 2.53 -15.04 -2.95
CA PRO A 14 3.91 -15.07 -3.39
C PRO A 14 4.28 -13.89 -4.29
N GLY A 15 3.39 -13.45 -5.18
CA GLY A 15 3.61 -12.29 -6.03
C GLY A 15 3.73 -10.99 -5.22
N MET A 16 2.91 -10.82 -4.20
CA MET A 16 2.99 -9.67 -3.31
C MET A 16 4.32 -9.66 -2.55
N ARG A 17 4.77 -10.82 -2.07
CA ARG A 17 6.05 -10.94 -1.36
C ARG A 17 7.22 -10.60 -2.26
N ALA A 18 7.20 -11.06 -3.51
CA ALA A 18 8.23 -10.72 -4.50
C ALA A 18 8.25 -9.23 -4.79
N ALA A 19 7.07 -8.61 -4.95
CA ALA A 19 6.97 -7.17 -5.16
C ALA A 19 7.55 -6.37 -4.00
N MET A 20 7.32 -6.81 -2.75
CA MET A 20 7.89 -6.17 -1.57
C MET A 20 9.42 -6.24 -1.58
N ALA A 21 9.98 -7.40 -1.97
CA ALA A 21 11.43 -7.59 -2.02
C ALA A 21 12.10 -6.72 -3.08
N ASP A 22 11.42 -6.49 -4.22
CA ASP A 22 11.98 -5.78 -5.37
C ASP A 22 11.57 -4.31 -5.43
N ALA A 23 10.73 -3.83 -4.50
CA ALA A 23 10.22 -2.47 -4.53
C ALA A 23 11.34 -1.44 -4.40
N GLU A 24 11.27 -0.40 -5.22
CA GLU A 24 12.17 0.75 -5.09
C GLU A 24 11.79 1.55 -3.84
N LEU A 25 12.79 2.05 -3.15
CA LEU A 25 12.62 2.78 -1.90
C LEU A 25 13.14 4.20 -2.01
N GLY A 26 12.56 5.09 -1.21
CA GLY A 26 12.99 6.46 -1.06
C GLY A 26 12.51 7.01 0.27
N ASP A 27 12.77 8.28 0.51
CA ASP A 27 12.39 8.94 1.76
C ASP A 27 10.98 9.53 1.63
N ASP A 28 10.00 8.91 2.28
CA ASP A 28 8.61 9.36 2.20
C ASP A 28 8.39 10.73 2.86
N VAL A 29 9.21 11.10 3.82
CA VAL A 29 9.13 12.44 4.44
C VAL A 29 9.33 13.53 3.39
N PHE A 30 10.24 13.30 2.43
CA PHE A 30 10.48 14.22 1.33
C PHE A 30 9.70 13.87 0.07
N ARG A 31 8.76 12.91 0.13
CA ARG A 31 7.96 12.44 -1.00
C ARG A 31 8.81 11.83 -2.12
N ASP A 32 9.90 11.17 -1.73
CA ASP A 32 10.86 10.58 -2.67
C ASP A 32 10.75 9.07 -2.80
N ASP A 33 9.83 8.42 -2.06
CA ASP A 33 9.63 6.98 -2.19
C ASP A 33 8.74 6.67 -3.40
N PRO A 34 9.30 6.11 -4.50
CA PRO A 34 8.52 5.89 -5.71
C PRO A 34 7.41 4.85 -5.55
N THR A 35 7.59 3.88 -4.66
CA THR A 35 6.58 2.84 -4.41
C THR A 35 5.39 3.41 -3.66
N VAL A 36 5.62 4.28 -2.66
CA VAL A 36 4.53 4.97 -1.95
C VAL A 36 3.77 5.88 -2.90
N LEU A 37 4.47 6.67 -3.73
CA LEU A 37 3.83 7.54 -4.70
C LEU A 37 2.99 6.75 -5.70
N ALA A 38 3.50 5.61 -6.18
CA ALA A 38 2.76 4.74 -7.10
C ALA A 38 1.49 4.17 -6.43
N LEU A 39 1.58 3.76 -5.16
CA LEU A 39 0.43 3.26 -4.41
C LEU A 39 -0.65 4.33 -4.26
N GLU A 40 -0.26 5.53 -3.86
CA GLU A 40 -1.19 6.64 -3.68
C GLU A 40 -1.91 6.99 -4.99
N SER A 41 -1.16 7.08 -6.07
CA SER A 41 -1.71 7.38 -7.40
C SER A 41 -2.67 6.28 -7.87
N LYS A 42 -2.28 5.02 -7.70
CA LYS A 42 -3.13 3.89 -8.11
C LYS A 42 -4.42 3.82 -7.31
N ALA A 43 -4.34 4.00 -6.00
CA ALA A 43 -5.53 3.98 -5.14
C ALA A 43 -6.49 5.11 -5.50
N ALA A 44 -5.98 6.32 -5.72
CA ALA A 44 -6.80 7.47 -6.13
C ALA A 44 -7.48 7.19 -7.47
N ASP A 45 -6.76 6.63 -8.43
CA ASP A 45 -7.29 6.29 -9.74
C ASP A 45 -8.41 5.24 -9.65
N MET A 46 -8.19 4.17 -8.88
CA MET A 46 -9.17 3.09 -8.71
C MET A 46 -10.47 3.57 -8.05
N LEU A 47 -10.39 4.57 -7.18
CA LEU A 47 -11.55 5.12 -6.47
C LEU A 47 -12.11 6.37 -7.12
N GLY A 48 -11.55 6.82 -8.24
CA GLY A 48 -12.00 8.02 -8.96
C GLY A 48 -11.78 9.32 -8.17
N LYS A 49 -10.73 9.36 -7.34
CA LYS A 49 -10.36 10.54 -6.55
C LYS A 49 -9.17 11.26 -7.17
N GLU A 50 -9.01 12.53 -6.83
CA GLU A 50 -7.93 13.36 -7.39
C GLU A 50 -6.56 12.97 -6.82
N ALA A 51 -6.51 12.56 -5.55
CA ALA A 51 -5.26 12.21 -4.87
C ALA A 51 -5.51 11.22 -3.76
N GLY A 52 -4.43 10.58 -3.32
CA GLY A 52 -4.41 9.70 -2.16
C GLY A 52 -3.25 10.05 -1.25
N LEU A 53 -3.35 9.68 0.02
CA LEU A 53 -2.29 9.85 1.00
C LEU A 53 -2.08 8.54 1.75
N PHE A 54 -0.86 8.02 1.68
CA PHE A 54 -0.49 6.83 2.44
C PHE A 54 -0.24 7.19 3.91
N VAL A 55 -0.81 6.40 4.79
CA VAL A 55 -0.53 6.46 6.23
C VAL A 55 -0.26 5.04 6.74
N PRO A 56 0.68 4.85 7.68
CA PRO A 56 1.06 3.50 8.12
C PRO A 56 -0.06 2.72 8.81
N THR A 57 -1.01 3.42 9.43
CA THR A 57 -2.13 2.79 10.14
C THR A 57 -3.41 3.57 9.93
N GLY A 58 -4.56 2.90 10.08
CA GLY A 58 -5.86 3.56 10.05
C GLY A 58 -6.02 4.61 11.16
N THR A 59 -5.34 4.42 12.28
CA THR A 59 -5.36 5.38 13.38
C THR A 59 -4.77 6.73 13.01
N MET A 60 -3.79 6.76 12.09
CA MET A 60 -3.19 8.00 11.59
C MET A 60 -4.04 8.71 10.54
N ALA A 61 -4.99 8.00 9.98
CA ALA A 61 -5.88 8.56 8.96
C ALA A 61 -6.97 9.53 9.56
#